data_eaee1e46be2aa254a199ef1f63e0089b
#
_entry.id   eaee1e46be2aa254a199ef1f63e0089b
#
_cell.length_a   1.000
_cell.length_b   1.000
_cell.length_c   1.000
_cell.angle_alpha   90.00
_cell.angle_beta   90.00
_cell.angle_gamma   90.00
#
_symmetry.space_group_name_H-M   'P 1'
#
loop_
_entity.id
_entity.type
_entity.pdbx_description
1 polymer ?
#
loop_
_entity_poly.entity_id
_entity_poly.type
_entity_poly.pdbx_seq_one_letter_code
_entity_poly.pdbx_strand_id
1 'polypeptide(L)'
;MKRFLIIILIFLTLSILLPYFIISSFGGFYSPPGAKKDEPYKTISVYIKAEDKVCDMDMSQYLKEAVAAEMPAEFEPEALKAQAVAARTYLVNRIKADNPDAKKEHNGAQICTDSTHCKAWMSEADRKNAWEKDKADAYWKKISDAVESTSGIIITYNNAPISAVFHSTSSGFTENAKDVWGGDVPYLVSV
;
A
#
# COMPACT_ATOMS: atom_id res chain seq x y z
N MET A 1 -30.51 -49.26 -1.60
CA MET A 1 -29.60 -48.72 -0.57
C MET A 1 -28.23 -48.32 -1.14
N LYS A 2 -27.45 -49.21 -1.79
CA LYS A 2 -26.12 -48.87 -2.30
C LYS A 2 -26.08 -47.65 -3.26
N ARG A 3 -26.99 -47.58 -4.22
CA ARG A 3 -27.06 -46.43 -5.16
C ARG A 3 -27.39 -45.09 -4.46
N PHE A 4 -28.22 -45.11 -3.45
CA PHE A 4 -28.61 -43.94 -2.66
C PHE A 4 -27.42 -43.42 -1.81
N LEU A 5 -26.65 -44.32 -1.20
CA LEU A 5 -25.43 -43.99 -0.49
C LEU A 5 -24.34 -43.41 -1.40
N ILE A 6 -24.22 -43.88 -2.62
CA ILE A 6 -23.27 -43.35 -3.62
C ILE A 6 -23.66 -41.92 -4.01
N ILE A 7 -24.97 -41.63 -4.23
CA ILE A 7 -25.43 -40.30 -4.57
C ILE A 7 -25.16 -39.34 -3.43
N ILE A 8 -25.44 -39.73 -2.18
CA ILE A 8 -25.13 -38.89 -0.99
C ILE A 8 -23.63 -38.62 -0.89
N LEU A 9 -22.79 -39.60 -1.10
CA LEU A 9 -21.34 -39.46 -1.05
C LEU A 9 -20.84 -38.48 -2.13
N ILE A 10 -21.34 -38.59 -3.36
CA ILE A 10 -21.01 -37.70 -4.46
C ILE A 10 -21.47 -36.27 -4.14
N PHE A 11 -22.66 -36.10 -3.58
CA PHE A 11 -23.17 -34.79 -3.20
C PHE A 11 -22.34 -34.13 -2.09
N LEU A 12 -21.95 -34.92 -1.07
CA LEU A 12 -21.08 -34.47 0.02
C LEU A 12 -19.67 -34.10 -0.49
N THR A 13 -19.09 -34.91 -1.36
CA THR A 13 -17.77 -34.60 -1.93
C THR A 13 -17.81 -33.37 -2.82
N LEU A 14 -18.83 -33.22 -3.66
CA LEU A 14 -19.01 -32.01 -4.48
C LEU A 14 -19.26 -30.75 -3.64
N SER A 15 -20.05 -30.85 -2.57
CA SER A 15 -20.35 -29.69 -1.72
C SER A 15 -19.13 -29.21 -0.90
N ILE A 16 -18.13 -30.06 -0.69
CA ILE A 16 -16.89 -29.71 0.02
C ILE A 16 -15.77 -29.37 -0.97
N LEU A 17 -15.56 -30.22 -1.98
CA LEU A 17 -14.44 -30.05 -2.91
C LEU A 17 -14.65 -28.92 -3.91
N LEU A 18 -15.89 -28.65 -4.35
CA LEU A 18 -16.16 -27.60 -5.32
C LEU A 18 -15.90 -26.19 -4.72
N PRO A 19 -16.41 -25.84 -3.54
CA PRO A 19 -16.05 -24.57 -2.88
C PRO A 19 -14.53 -24.49 -2.59
N TYR A 20 -13.92 -25.58 -2.14
CA TYR A 20 -12.48 -25.61 -1.91
C TYR A 20 -11.68 -25.34 -3.19
N PHE A 21 -12.08 -25.95 -4.31
CA PHE A 21 -11.43 -25.73 -5.62
C PHE A 21 -11.66 -24.31 -6.14
N ILE A 22 -12.86 -23.76 -5.97
CA ILE A 22 -13.18 -22.37 -6.32
C ILE A 22 -12.32 -21.43 -5.47
N ILE A 23 -12.31 -21.59 -4.14
CA ILE A 23 -11.52 -20.77 -3.24
C ILE A 23 -10.01 -20.90 -3.53
N SER A 24 -9.50 -22.09 -3.81
CA SER A 24 -8.08 -22.28 -4.15
C SER A 24 -7.71 -21.73 -5.53
N SER A 25 -8.62 -21.78 -6.51
CA SER A 25 -8.41 -21.20 -7.85
C SER A 25 -8.50 -19.67 -7.86
N PHE A 26 -9.35 -19.09 -6.99
CA PHE A 26 -9.46 -17.66 -6.77
C PHE A 26 -8.67 -17.19 -5.53
N GLY A 27 -8.06 -18.10 -4.79
CA GLY A 27 -7.43 -17.93 -3.48
C GLY A 27 -6.14 -17.12 -3.46
N GLY A 28 -5.82 -16.40 -4.54
CA GLY A 28 -4.83 -15.32 -4.49
C GLY A 28 -5.32 -14.07 -3.76
N PHE A 29 -6.60 -14.00 -3.36
CA PHE A 29 -7.21 -12.78 -2.85
C PHE A 29 -7.55 -12.78 -1.34
N TYR A 30 -7.45 -13.91 -0.65
CA TYR A 30 -7.74 -13.95 0.78
C TYR A 30 -6.51 -14.39 1.58
N SER A 31 -5.81 -13.43 2.13
CA SER A 31 -4.92 -13.69 3.26
C SER A 31 -5.74 -13.51 4.54
N PRO A 32 -5.76 -14.52 5.43
CA PRO A 32 -6.49 -14.37 6.70
C PRO A 32 -5.97 -13.15 7.46
N PRO A 33 -6.86 -12.40 8.15
CA PRO A 33 -6.44 -11.30 9.01
C PRO A 33 -5.43 -11.84 10.04
N GLY A 34 -4.21 -11.26 10.04
CA GLY A 34 -3.17 -11.62 11.00
C GLY A 34 -1.98 -12.44 10.45
N ALA A 35 -1.98 -12.90 9.21
CA ALA A 35 -0.76 -13.38 8.59
C ALA A 35 0.16 -12.19 8.30
N LYS A 36 1.17 -11.93 9.15
CA LYS A 36 2.23 -10.96 8.83
C LYS A 36 2.90 -11.44 7.55
N LYS A 37 2.74 -10.68 6.47
CA LYS A 37 3.56 -10.83 5.27
C LYS A 37 4.77 -9.93 5.43
N ASP A 38 5.93 -10.41 4.99
CA ASP A 38 7.11 -9.54 4.91
C ASP A 38 6.90 -8.43 3.89
N GLU A 39 7.55 -7.30 4.09
CA GLU A 39 7.57 -6.24 3.09
C GLU A 39 8.16 -6.75 1.77
N PRO A 40 7.67 -6.29 0.60
CA PRO A 40 8.18 -6.72 -0.71
C PRO A 40 9.67 -6.48 -0.90
N TYR A 41 10.20 -5.46 -0.22
CA TYR A 41 11.62 -5.14 -0.16
C TYR A 41 12.01 -4.87 1.29
N LYS A 42 13.17 -5.35 1.72
CA LYS A 42 13.68 -5.09 3.07
C LYS A 42 14.26 -3.68 3.15
N THR A 43 15.04 -3.30 2.15
CA THR A 43 15.76 -2.03 2.07
C THR A 43 15.47 -1.36 0.74
N ILE A 44 15.35 -0.06 0.74
CA ILE A 44 15.14 0.80 -0.43
C ILE A 44 16.14 1.95 -0.40
N SER A 45 16.55 2.42 -1.59
CA SER A 45 17.37 3.64 -1.69
C SER A 45 16.48 4.86 -1.82
N VAL A 46 16.71 5.85 -0.96
CA VAL A 46 15.91 7.08 -0.85
C VAL A 46 16.82 8.29 -1.03
N TYR A 47 16.47 9.18 -1.93
CA TYR A 47 17.12 10.49 -2.06
C TYR A 47 16.43 11.48 -1.13
N ILE A 48 17.15 11.90 -0.09
CA ILE A 48 16.71 12.94 0.85
C ILE A 48 17.01 14.30 0.23
N LYS A 49 16.00 14.92 -0.39
CA LYS A 49 16.20 16.16 -1.15
C LYS A 49 16.72 17.31 -0.29
N ALA A 50 16.28 17.43 0.96
CA ALA A 50 16.70 18.49 1.87
C ALA A 50 18.20 18.40 2.24
N GLU A 51 18.78 17.21 2.17
CA GLU A 51 20.19 16.92 2.52
C GLU A 51 21.07 16.70 1.29
N ASP A 52 20.48 16.68 0.08
CA ASP A 52 21.12 16.30 -1.18
C ASP A 52 21.87 14.97 -1.07
N LYS A 53 21.27 13.98 -0.43
CA LYS A 53 21.91 12.72 -0.08
C LYS A 53 21.03 11.52 -0.40
N VAL A 54 21.65 10.47 -0.95
CA VAL A 54 21.03 9.15 -1.07
C VAL A 54 21.39 8.29 0.15
N CYS A 55 20.41 7.64 0.75
CA CYS A 55 20.61 6.69 1.83
C CYS A 55 19.74 5.43 1.63
N ASP A 56 20.21 4.33 2.17
CA ASP A 56 19.44 3.10 2.27
C ASP A 56 18.58 3.15 3.54
N MET A 57 17.29 2.87 3.40
CA MET A 57 16.31 2.88 4.49
C MET A 57 15.57 1.55 4.54
N ASP A 58 15.22 1.12 5.74
CA ASP A 58 14.23 0.05 5.91
C ASP A 58 12.89 0.48 5.29
N MET A 59 12.28 -0.39 4.47
CA MET A 59 11.05 -0.04 3.75
C MET A 59 9.89 0.24 4.71
N SER A 60 9.77 -0.50 5.81
CA SER A 60 8.72 -0.28 6.80
C SER A 60 8.89 1.07 7.50
N GLN A 61 10.14 1.44 7.84
CA GLN A 61 10.44 2.74 8.43
C GLN A 61 10.10 3.88 7.46
N TYR A 62 10.54 3.81 6.19
CA TYR A 62 10.16 4.79 5.17
C TYR A 62 8.63 4.95 5.06
N LEU A 63 7.89 3.84 5.07
CA LEU A 63 6.43 3.89 4.97
C LEU A 63 5.78 4.55 6.18
N LYS A 64 6.28 4.33 7.40
CA LYS A 64 5.80 5.02 8.61
C LYS A 64 5.99 6.53 8.49
N GLU A 65 7.15 6.96 8.06
CA GLU A 65 7.53 8.35 7.87
C GLU A 65 6.73 9.02 6.74
N ALA A 66 6.50 8.31 5.63
CA ALA A 66 5.66 8.80 4.53
C ALA A 66 4.19 8.91 4.94
N VAL A 67 3.61 7.91 5.59
CA VAL A 67 2.22 7.96 6.08
C VAL A 67 2.05 9.08 7.10
N ALA A 68 3.01 9.26 8.02
CA ALA A 68 2.99 10.34 9.01
C ALA A 68 3.07 11.73 8.38
N ALA A 69 3.71 11.86 7.22
CA ALA A 69 3.79 13.12 6.48
C ALA A 69 2.53 13.43 5.67
N GLU A 70 1.84 12.40 5.19
CA GLU A 70 0.67 12.55 4.29
C GLU A 70 -0.67 12.64 5.03
N MET A 71 -0.80 12.04 6.23
CA MET A 71 -2.08 11.91 6.91
C MET A 71 -2.00 12.29 8.40
N PRO A 72 -2.97 13.08 8.92
CA PRO A 72 -3.06 13.34 10.36
C PRO A 72 -3.20 12.04 11.17
N ALA A 73 -2.44 11.94 12.26
CA ALA A 73 -2.46 10.76 13.13
C ALA A 73 -3.79 10.55 13.88
N GLU A 74 -4.60 11.61 13.96
CA GLU A 74 -5.93 11.60 14.56
C GLU A 74 -6.94 10.76 13.78
N PHE A 75 -6.72 10.56 12.48
CA PHE A 75 -7.63 9.78 11.62
C PHE A 75 -7.81 8.36 12.15
N GLU A 76 -8.94 7.75 11.82
CA GLU A 76 -9.27 6.41 12.25
C GLU A 76 -8.21 5.38 11.82
N PRO A 77 -7.94 4.33 12.63
CA PRO A 77 -6.91 3.33 12.34
C PRO A 77 -7.06 2.70 10.94
N GLU A 78 -8.30 2.46 10.50
CA GLU A 78 -8.54 1.86 9.19
C GLU A 78 -8.20 2.82 8.04
N ALA A 79 -8.36 4.13 8.23
CA ALA A 79 -7.93 5.14 7.26
C ALA A 79 -6.38 5.18 7.16
N LEU A 80 -5.68 5.11 8.29
CA LEU A 80 -4.21 5.02 8.32
C LEU A 80 -3.71 3.73 7.65
N LYS A 81 -4.40 2.60 7.85
CA LYS A 81 -4.09 1.34 7.16
C LYS A 81 -4.29 1.46 5.65
N ALA A 82 -5.39 2.08 5.21
CA ALA A 82 -5.63 2.32 3.78
C ALA A 82 -4.53 3.18 3.17
N GLN A 83 -4.10 4.24 3.86
CA GLN A 83 -2.99 5.08 3.42
C GLN A 83 -1.67 4.30 3.37
N ALA A 84 -1.40 3.43 4.35
CA ALA A 84 -0.20 2.59 4.36
C ALA A 84 -0.16 1.63 3.16
N VAL A 85 -1.30 1.02 2.81
CA VAL A 85 -1.44 0.16 1.61
C VAL A 85 -1.25 0.98 0.34
N ALA A 86 -1.83 2.17 0.23
CA ALA A 86 -1.66 3.06 -0.92
C ALA A 86 -0.20 3.51 -1.08
N ALA A 87 0.45 3.95 0.00
CA ALA A 87 1.86 4.37 -0.01
C ALA A 87 2.80 3.22 -0.41
N ARG A 88 2.57 2.02 0.14
CA ARG A 88 3.33 0.81 -0.20
C ARG A 88 3.15 0.43 -1.67
N THR A 89 1.92 0.48 -2.16
CA THR A 89 1.61 0.18 -3.57
C THR A 89 2.32 1.15 -4.51
N TYR A 90 2.27 2.44 -4.21
CA TYR A 90 2.97 3.48 -4.96
C TYR A 90 4.48 3.20 -5.00
N LEU A 91 5.10 2.95 -3.84
CA LEU A 91 6.53 2.66 -3.74
C LEU A 91 6.92 1.42 -4.57
N VAL A 92 6.18 0.31 -4.42
CA VAL A 92 6.44 -0.92 -5.18
C VAL A 92 6.24 -0.70 -6.68
N ASN A 93 5.24 0.08 -7.09
CA ASN A 93 5.03 0.44 -8.48
C ASN A 93 6.23 1.22 -9.05
N ARG A 94 6.72 2.23 -8.33
CA ARG A 94 7.88 3.04 -8.72
C ARG A 94 9.15 2.18 -8.84
N ILE A 95 9.42 1.32 -7.88
CA ILE A 95 10.59 0.41 -7.90
C ILE A 95 10.51 -0.55 -9.09
N LYS A 96 9.34 -1.13 -9.35
CA LYS A 96 9.16 -2.07 -10.48
C LYS A 96 9.19 -1.39 -11.84
N ALA A 97 8.74 -0.16 -11.93
CA ALA A 97 8.80 0.60 -13.17
C ALA A 97 10.24 0.91 -13.62
N ASP A 98 11.16 0.96 -12.66
CA ASP A 98 12.61 1.16 -12.86
C ASP A 98 12.96 2.25 -13.88
N ASN A 99 12.22 3.37 -13.85
CA ASN A 99 12.31 4.43 -14.85
C ASN A 99 13.65 5.17 -14.75
N PRO A 100 14.51 5.13 -15.81
CA PRO A 100 15.82 5.78 -15.78
C PRO A 100 15.76 7.30 -15.62
N ASP A 101 14.72 7.97 -16.14
CA ASP A 101 14.60 9.43 -16.04
C ASP A 101 14.23 9.83 -14.61
N ALA A 102 13.30 9.12 -13.97
CA ALA A 102 13.00 9.33 -12.56
C ALA A 102 14.24 9.09 -11.68
N LYS A 103 15.04 8.06 -11.97
CA LYS A 103 16.31 7.80 -11.24
C LYS A 103 17.32 8.94 -11.36
N LYS A 104 17.41 9.61 -12.52
CA LYS A 104 18.29 10.79 -12.67
C LYS A 104 17.86 11.92 -11.73
N GLU A 105 16.56 12.15 -11.60
CA GLU A 105 16.01 13.19 -10.70
C GLU A 105 16.17 12.83 -9.22
N HIS A 106 16.42 11.56 -8.91
CA HIS A 106 16.67 11.03 -7.57
C HIS A 106 18.14 10.75 -7.26
N ASN A 107 19.09 11.30 -8.01
CA ASN A 107 20.51 10.96 -7.87
C ASN A 107 20.80 9.45 -7.88
N GLY A 108 20.04 8.68 -8.69
CA GLY A 108 20.14 7.23 -8.80
C GLY A 108 19.30 6.42 -7.81
N ALA A 109 18.64 7.04 -6.84
CA ALA A 109 17.79 6.36 -5.87
C ALA A 109 16.45 5.87 -6.47
N GLN A 110 15.79 4.95 -5.79
CA GLN A 110 14.49 4.40 -6.20
C GLN A 110 13.34 5.38 -5.98
N ILE A 111 13.44 6.24 -4.96
CA ILE A 111 12.43 7.21 -4.58
C ILE A 111 13.09 8.45 -3.99
N CYS A 112 12.36 9.57 -3.94
CA CYS A 112 12.83 10.78 -3.24
C CYS A 112 11.80 11.29 -2.22
N THR A 113 12.22 12.26 -1.40
CA THR A 113 11.38 12.89 -0.36
C THR A 113 10.73 14.20 -0.83
N ASP A 114 10.75 14.48 -2.13
CA ASP A 114 10.08 15.63 -2.73
C ASP A 114 8.60 15.33 -2.97
N SER A 115 7.70 16.01 -2.26
CA SER A 115 6.26 15.83 -2.38
C SER A 115 5.69 16.23 -3.75
N THR A 116 6.41 17.05 -4.51
CA THR A 116 5.99 17.46 -5.86
C THR A 116 6.37 16.44 -6.93
N HIS A 117 7.28 15.52 -6.61
CA HIS A 117 7.76 14.50 -7.53
C HIS A 117 7.42 13.07 -7.10
N CYS A 118 7.57 12.76 -5.80
CA CYS A 118 7.25 11.45 -5.25
C CYS A 118 6.14 11.53 -4.19
N LYS A 119 6.49 11.40 -2.93
CA LYS A 119 5.59 11.46 -1.78
C LYS A 119 6.18 12.36 -0.71
N ALA A 120 5.31 13.04 0.04
CA ALA A 120 5.74 13.71 1.25
C ALA A 120 6.40 12.69 2.18
N TRP A 121 7.46 13.15 2.83
CA TRP A 121 8.22 12.37 3.80
C TRP A 121 8.74 13.30 4.91
N MET A 122 8.77 12.79 6.10
CA MET A 122 9.34 13.48 7.25
C MET A 122 9.91 12.44 8.20
N SER A 123 11.13 12.66 8.69
CA SER A 123 11.74 11.72 9.64
C SER A 123 10.88 11.54 10.90
N GLU A 124 10.96 10.37 11.54
CA GLU A 124 10.30 10.11 12.82
C GLU A 124 10.59 11.20 13.85
N ALA A 125 11.87 11.60 13.94
CA ALA A 125 12.29 12.60 14.90
C ALA A 125 11.64 13.97 14.64
N ASP A 126 11.64 14.44 13.39
CA ASP A 126 11.03 15.72 13.02
C ASP A 126 9.52 15.67 13.19
N ARG A 127 8.89 14.56 12.84
CA ARG A 127 7.46 14.40 12.98
C ARG A 127 7.02 14.39 14.45
N LYS A 128 7.74 13.67 15.32
CA LYS A 128 7.49 13.68 16.76
C LYS A 128 7.71 15.07 17.37
N ASN A 129 8.71 15.80 16.90
CA ASN A 129 8.97 17.18 17.36
C ASN A 129 7.87 18.17 16.90
N ALA A 130 7.19 17.90 15.79
CA ALA A 130 6.10 18.74 15.29
C ALA A 130 4.76 18.49 16.00
N TRP A 131 4.59 17.36 16.68
CA TRP A 131 3.41 17.04 17.47
C TRP A 131 3.50 17.56 18.91
N GLU A 132 2.35 17.67 19.58
CA GLU A 132 2.32 17.89 21.02
C GLU A 132 3.05 16.76 21.74
N LYS A 133 3.93 17.09 22.67
CA LYS A 133 4.85 16.13 23.32
C LYS A 133 4.16 14.97 24.01
N ASP A 134 3.00 15.22 24.62
CA ASP A 134 2.19 14.21 25.30
C ASP A 134 1.47 13.23 24.36
N LYS A 135 1.31 13.61 23.08
CA LYS A 135 0.64 12.79 22.04
C LYS A 135 1.61 12.11 21.07
N ALA A 136 2.83 12.62 20.95
CA ALA A 136 3.77 12.23 19.89
C ALA A 136 4.03 10.72 19.84
N ASP A 137 4.27 10.09 20.97
CA ASP A 137 4.54 8.64 21.02
C ASP A 137 3.28 7.80 20.71
N ALA A 138 2.11 8.24 21.19
CA ALA A 138 0.85 7.58 20.88
C ALA A 138 0.49 7.66 19.40
N TYR A 139 0.71 8.82 18.77
CA TYR A 139 0.49 9.03 17.35
C TYR A 139 1.45 8.19 16.49
N TRP A 140 2.73 8.21 16.85
CA TRP A 140 3.72 7.38 16.15
C TRP A 140 3.42 5.90 16.27
N LYS A 141 3.03 5.44 17.46
CA LYS A 141 2.61 4.05 17.66
C LYS A 141 1.41 3.70 16.78
N LYS A 142 0.39 4.54 16.71
CA LYS A 142 -0.81 4.31 15.92
C LYS A 142 -0.50 4.18 14.42
N ILE A 143 0.36 5.04 13.89
CA ILE A 143 0.83 4.96 12.50
C ILE A 143 1.68 3.71 12.28
N SER A 144 2.59 3.39 13.20
CA SER A 144 3.41 2.19 13.13
C SER A 144 2.57 0.92 13.10
N ASP A 145 1.57 0.81 13.98
CA ASP A 145 0.63 -0.32 14.03
C ASP A 145 -0.16 -0.45 12.70
N ALA A 146 -0.55 0.67 12.08
CA ALA A 146 -1.24 0.67 10.79
C ALA A 146 -0.35 0.14 9.66
N VAL A 147 0.89 0.60 9.58
CA VAL A 147 1.87 0.14 8.58
C VAL A 147 2.22 -1.33 8.77
N GLU A 148 2.51 -1.75 10.01
CA GLU A 148 2.91 -3.13 10.33
C GLU A 148 1.76 -4.13 10.15
N SER A 149 0.54 -3.76 10.53
CA SER A 149 -0.63 -4.65 10.36
C SER A 149 -1.02 -4.86 8.90
N THR A 150 -0.55 -4.00 8.00
CA THR A 150 -0.77 -4.10 6.54
C THR A 150 0.48 -4.52 5.78
N SER A 151 1.52 -5.01 6.47
CA SER A 151 2.78 -5.40 5.84
C SER A 151 2.58 -6.36 4.68
N GLY A 152 3.30 -6.15 3.58
CA GLY A 152 3.21 -6.93 2.35
C GLY A 152 1.91 -6.79 1.54
N ILE A 153 0.93 -5.99 2.00
CA ILE A 153 -0.32 -5.77 1.27
C ILE A 153 -0.14 -4.63 0.26
N ILE A 154 -0.41 -4.92 -1.01
CA ILE A 154 -0.43 -3.95 -2.11
C ILE A 154 -1.71 -4.11 -2.94
N ILE A 155 -2.11 -3.05 -3.63
CA ILE A 155 -3.23 -3.05 -4.56
C ILE A 155 -2.71 -3.37 -5.96
N THR A 156 -3.35 -4.33 -6.64
CA THR A 156 -2.96 -4.74 -7.98
C THR A 156 -4.12 -4.69 -8.97
N TYR A 157 -3.81 -4.45 -10.23
CA TYR A 157 -4.70 -4.62 -11.36
C TYR A 157 -3.98 -5.47 -12.41
N ASN A 158 -4.61 -6.54 -12.89
CA ASN A 158 -3.99 -7.51 -13.81
C ASN A 158 -2.61 -7.99 -13.32
N ASN A 159 -2.48 -8.33 -12.03
CA ASN A 159 -1.26 -8.78 -11.35
C ASN A 159 -0.10 -7.77 -11.31
N ALA A 160 -0.32 -6.52 -11.69
CA ALA A 160 0.66 -5.44 -11.57
C ALA A 160 0.24 -4.44 -10.48
N PRO A 161 1.18 -3.88 -9.70
CA PRO A 161 0.85 -2.81 -8.76
C PRO A 161 0.23 -1.63 -9.49
N ILE A 162 -0.85 -1.06 -8.95
CA ILE A 162 -1.51 0.10 -9.54
C ILE A 162 -0.73 1.39 -9.31
N SER A 163 -1.05 2.43 -10.08
CA SER A 163 -0.72 3.82 -9.73
C SER A 163 -1.66 4.26 -8.60
N ALA A 164 -1.20 4.12 -7.36
CA ALA A 164 -2.00 4.36 -6.16
C ALA A 164 -2.06 5.86 -5.86
N VAL A 165 -2.89 6.59 -6.61
CA VAL A 165 -3.19 8.00 -6.36
C VAL A 165 -4.28 8.13 -5.30
N PHE A 166 -4.27 9.23 -4.54
CA PHE A 166 -5.26 9.55 -3.53
C PHE A 166 -5.43 11.07 -3.43
N HIS A 167 -6.50 11.49 -2.77
CA HIS A 167 -6.82 12.90 -2.50
C HIS A 167 -7.41 13.03 -1.11
N SER A 168 -7.35 14.22 -0.53
CA SER A 168 -7.89 14.50 0.80
C SER A 168 -9.39 14.80 0.78
N THR A 169 -9.92 15.32 -0.31
CA THR A 169 -11.31 15.79 -0.41
C THR A 169 -11.83 15.65 -1.84
N SER A 170 -13.08 15.25 -1.98
CA SER A 170 -13.83 15.33 -3.24
C SER A 170 -15.12 16.13 -3.05
N SER A 171 -15.73 16.56 -4.15
CA SER A 171 -17.05 17.21 -4.15
C SER A 171 -18.22 16.21 -4.17
N GLY A 172 -17.95 14.93 -3.92
CA GLY A 172 -18.94 13.85 -3.94
C GLY A 172 -18.63 12.79 -5.00
N PHE A 173 -17.91 13.16 -6.06
CA PHE A 173 -17.45 12.27 -7.11
C PHE A 173 -15.96 12.47 -7.34
N THR A 174 -15.28 11.41 -7.80
CA THR A 174 -13.91 11.51 -8.31
C THR A 174 -13.93 11.76 -9.82
N GLU A 175 -12.80 12.15 -10.40
CA GLU A 175 -12.66 12.33 -11.84
C GLU A 175 -12.01 11.09 -12.51
N ASN A 176 -12.30 10.86 -13.79
CA ASN A 176 -11.60 9.85 -14.57
C ASN A 176 -10.15 10.29 -14.84
N ALA A 177 -9.20 9.37 -14.75
CA ALA A 177 -7.80 9.64 -15.10
C ALA A 177 -7.64 10.23 -16.50
N LYS A 178 -8.47 9.79 -17.45
CA LYS A 178 -8.49 10.28 -18.84
C LYS A 178 -8.80 11.77 -18.92
N ASP A 179 -9.73 12.24 -18.10
CA ASP A 179 -10.18 13.65 -18.15
C ASP A 179 -9.17 14.57 -17.46
N VAL A 180 -8.42 14.07 -16.47
CA VAL A 180 -7.43 14.85 -15.71
C VAL A 180 -6.04 14.82 -16.34
N TRP A 181 -5.58 13.63 -16.78
CA TRP A 181 -4.21 13.42 -17.24
C TRP A 181 -4.09 12.96 -18.70
N GLY A 182 -5.22 12.81 -19.42
CA GLY A 182 -5.27 12.41 -20.84
C GLY A 182 -5.00 10.92 -21.10
N GLY A 183 -4.68 10.14 -20.08
CA GLY A 183 -4.43 8.70 -20.18
C GLY A 183 -5.60 7.86 -19.69
N ASP A 184 -5.99 6.86 -20.46
CA ASP A 184 -7.04 5.91 -20.05
C ASP A 184 -6.45 4.87 -19.10
N VAL A 185 -6.82 4.95 -17.82
CA VAL A 185 -6.38 4.02 -16.76
C VAL A 185 -7.62 3.30 -16.22
N PRO A 186 -7.81 2.00 -16.58
CA PRO A 186 -9.08 1.28 -16.36
C PRO A 186 -9.56 1.22 -14.89
N TYR A 187 -8.66 1.38 -13.93
CA TYR A 187 -8.97 1.35 -12.50
C TYR A 187 -9.03 2.75 -11.84
N LEU A 188 -8.78 3.83 -12.59
CA LEU A 188 -8.89 5.22 -12.13
C LEU A 188 -10.04 5.90 -12.84
N VAL A 189 -11.25 5.48 -12.48
CA VAL A 189 -12.51 5.99 -13.03
C VAL A 189 -13.28 6.79 -11.99
N SER A 190 -14.19 7.64 -12.43
CA SER A 190 -15.10 8.39 -11.57
C SER A 190 -15.98 7.46 -10.74
N VAL A 191 -16.07 7.69 -9.44
CA VAL A 191 -16.92 6.97 -8.49
C VAL A 191 -17.59 7.94 -7.53
#